data_5dd3279fd64e43a9fea18c50e2280e2d
#
_entry.id   5dd3279fd64e43a9fea18c50e2280e2d
#
_cell.length_a   1.000
_cell.length_b   1.000
_cell.length_c   1.000
_cell.angle_alpha   90.00
_cell.angle_beta   90.00
_cell.angle_gamma   90.00
#
_symmetry.space_group_name_H-M   'P 1'
#
loop_
_entity.id
_entity.type
_entity.pdbx_description
1 polymer ?
#
loop_
_entity_poly.entity_id
_entity_poly.type
_entity_poly.pdbx_seq_one_letter_code
_entity_poly.pdbx_strand_id
1 'polypeptide(L)'
;KLLKKSIFQNFSRIYHFANPEQRKFLDLYSKRYEIRVLKEVMTNIFDHRDTDPVDVSPYREFFRLHSNIDVDRITTCSTMEELISCLKGNEFYIPLSKIQEHETALLFDYGMALDLYYFTQIWNIRKKLFKGKDLEEITCTYGEKFDMLNLQFIQRSKRYYNMDPASIYALLIPVNYKLKKEEITALVEAPSYEEGRRIFQKTWYGNK
;
A
#
# COMPACT_ATOMS: atom_id res chain seq x y z
N LYS A 1 -8.10 -3.89 -21.24
CA LYS A 1 -9.23 -2.95 -20.97
C LYS A 1 -10.47 -3.69 -20.43
N LEU A 2 -11.02 -4.69 -21.11
CA LEU A 2 -12.24 -5.42 -20.70
C LEU A 2 -12.14 -6.05 -19.31
N LEU A 3 -11.00 -6.67 -18.98
CA LEU A 3 -10.79 -7.30 -17.66
C LEU A 3 -10.78 -6.29 -16.51
N LYS A 4 -10.11 -5.14 -16.69
CA LYS A 4 -10.12 -4.06 -15.69
C LYS A 4 -11.53 -3.53 -15.46
N LYS A 5 -12.31 -3.28 -16.53
CA LYS A 5 -13.71 -2.83 -16.44
C LYS A 5 -14.59 -3.83 -15.69
N SER A 6 -14.42 -5.14 -15.95
CA SER A 6 -15.16 -6.20 -15.27
C SER A 6 -14.91 -6.22 -13.75
N ILE A 7 -13.66 -5.98 -13.30
CA ILE A 7 -13.33 -5.93 -11.86
C ILE A 7 -14.12 -4.80 -11.17
N PHE A 8 -14.18 -3.61 -11.76
CA PHE A 8 -14.91 -2.48 -11.17
C PHE A 8 -16.43 -2.67 -11.19
N GLN A 9 -16.97 -3.25 -12.25
CA GLN A 9 -18.40 -3.61 -12.31
C GLN A 9 -18.76 -4.63 -11.22
N ASN A 10 -17.92 -5.64 -11.02
CA ASN A 10 -18.14 -6.64 -9.97
C ASN A 10 -18.01 -6.02 -8.57
N PHE A 11 -17.05 -5.11 -8.36
CA PHE A 11 -16.94 -4.36 -7.11
C PHE A 11 -18.21 -3.56 -6.83
N SER A 12 -18.71 -2.79 -7.79
CA SER A 12 -19.94 -1.99 -7.64
C SER A 12 -21.17 -2.87 -7.35
N ARG A 13 -21.25 -4.08 -7.96
CA ARG A 13 -22.32 -5.05 -7.64
C ARG A 13 -22.23 -5.52 -6.19
N ILE A 14 -21.03 -5.95 -5.74
CA ILE A 14 -20.82 -6.39 -4.35
C ILE A 14 -21.17 -5.24 -3.39
N TYR A 15 -20.73 -4.02 -3.68
CA TYR A 15 -21.00 -2.85 -2.88
C TYR A 15 -22.50 -2.55 -2.76
N HIS A 16 -23.27 -2.74 -3.84
CA HIS A 16 -24.70 -2.53 -3.85
C HIS A 16 -25.44 -3.45 -2.87
N PHE A 17 -25.04 -4.72 -2.78
CA PHE A 17 -25.65 -5.71 -1.89
C PHE A 17 -25.06 -5.73 -0.47
N ALA A 18 -23.95 -5.04 -0.24
CA ALA A 18 -23.28 -4.99 1.05
C ALA A 18 -24.07 -4.20 2.09
N ASN A 19 -24.06 -4.67 3.33
CA ASN A 19 -24.59 -3.93 4.48
C ASN A 19 -23.66 -2.74 4.85
N PRO A 20 -24.09 -1.80 5.72
CA PRO A 20 -23.30 -0.62 6.05
C PRO A 20 -21.88 -0.91 6.61
N GLU A 21 -21.70 -1.96 7.39
CA GLU A 21 -20.39 -2.35 7.94
C GLU A 21 -19.49 -2.91 6.85
N GLN A 22 -20.04 -3.76 5.99
CA GLN A 22 -19.34 -4.29 4.82
C GLN A 22 -18.95 -3.18 3.84
N ARG A 23 -19.80 -2.17 3.63
CA ARG A 23 -19.47 -1.00 2.79
C ARG A 23 -18.29 -0.22 3.33
N LYS A 24 -18.22 0.01 4.66
CA LYS A 24 -17.04 0.65 5.27
C LYS A 24 -15.73 -0.09 4.99
N PHE A 25 -15.78 -1.42 4.99
CA PHE A 25 -14.61 -2.21 4.62
C PHE A 25 -14.32 -2.12 3.13
N LEU A 26 -15.35 -2.19 2.28
CA LEU A 26 -15.21 -2.07 0.82
C LEU A 26 -14.69 -0.69 0.41
N ASP A 27 -15.12 0.39 1.08
CA ASP A 27 -14.60 1.74 0.86
C ASP A 27 -13.09 1.79 1.16
N LEU A 28 -12.66 1.21 2.28
CA LEU A 28 -11.24 1.11 2.58
C LEU A 28 -10.50 0.18 1.61
N TYR A 29 -11.07 -0.99 1.30
CA TYR A 29 -10.48 -1.93 0.35
C TYR A 29 -10.29 -1.30 -1.04
N SER A 30 -11.21 -0.43 -1.46
CA SER A 30 -11.18 0.25 -2.75
C SER A 30 -10.02 1.24 -2.90
N LYS A 31 -9.47 1.76 -1.78
CA LYS A 31 -8.32 2.69 -1.78
C LYS A 31 -7.09 2.13 -2.50
N ARG A 32 -6.95 0.81 -2.56
CA ARG A 32 -5.89 0.16 -3.37
C ARG A 32 -5.94 0.53 -4.84
N TYR A 33 -7.13 0.83 -5.36
CA TYR A 33 -7.29 1.24 -6.76
C TYR A 33 -6.90 2.72 -6.95
N GLU A 34 -7.25 3.57 -5.98
CA GLU A 34 -6.81 4.97 -5.95
C GLU A 34 -5.29 5.04 -5.88
N ILE A 35 -4.67 4.30 -4.94
CA ILE A 35 -3.21 4.22 -4.79
C ILE A 35 -2.53 3.76 -6.08
N ARG A 36 -3.12 2.80 -6.80
CA ARG A 36 -2.57 2.35 -8.09
C ARG A 36 -2.53 3.48 -9.10
N VAL A 37 -3.63 4.22 -9.25
CA VAL A 37 -3.69 5.35 -10.19
C VAL A 37 -2.74 6.47 -9.76
N LEU A 38 -2.68 6.80 -8.47
CA LEU A 38 -1.72 7.77 -7.94
C LEU A 38 -0.28 7.36 -8.26
N LYS A 39 0.09 6.10 -8.06
CA LYS A 39 1.43 5.59 -8.40
C LYS A 39 1.71 5.65 -9.91
N GLU A 40 0.73 5.36 -10.76
CA GLU A 40 0.87 5.50 -12.22
C GLU A 40 1.12 6.98 -12.59
N VAL A 41 0.38 7.93 -12.01
CA VAL A 41 0.57 9.37 -12.24
C VAL A 41 1.94 9.84 -11.72
N MET A 42 2.31 9.46 -10.49
CA MET A 42 3.62 9.82 -9.93
C MET A 42 4.77 9.29 -10.78
N THR A 43 4.64 8.06 -11.30
CA THR A 43 5.66 7.49 -12.22
C THR A 43 5.82 8.34 -13.47
N ASN A 44 4.72 8.81 -14.07
CA ASN A 44 4.78 9.67 -15.26
C ASN A 44 5.45 11.02 -14.94
N ILE A 45 5.15 11.62 -13.77
CA ILE A 45 5.77 12.87 -13.33
C ILE A 45 7.30 12.68 -13.14
N PHE A 46 7.73 11.64 -12.47
CA PHE A 46 9.17 11.38 -12.21
C PHE A 46 9.95 10.99 -13.46
N ASP A 47 9.33 10.23 -14.36
CA ASP A 47 9.97 9.81 -15.61
C ASP A 47 10.03 10.93 -16.66
N HIS A 48 9.47 12.13 -16.37
CA HIS A 48 9.34 13.24 -17.31
C HIS A 48 8.83 12.78 -18.69
N ARG A 49 7.94 11.79 -18.67
CA ARG A 49 7.40 11.27 -19.92
C ARG A 49 6.35 12.24 -20.44
N ASP A 50 6.67 12.95 -21.52
CA ASP A 50 5.70 13.60 -22.42
C ASP A 50 4.80 12.56 -23.13
N THR A 51 4.64 11.40 -22.49
CA THR A 51 3.86 10.28 -22.98
C THR A 51 2.38 10.50 -22.70
N ASP A 52 1.54 9.77 -23.44
CA ASP A 52 0.09 9.81 -23.29
C ASP A 52 -0.34 9.81 -21.82
N PRO A 53 -1.30 10.67 -21.45
CA PRO A 53 -1.81 10.72 -20.08
C PRO A 53 -2.29 9.34 -19.63
N VAL A 54 -2.19 9.06 -18.32
CA VAL A 54 -2.64 7.79 -17.74
C VAL A 54 -4.07 7.48 -18.20
N ASP A 55 -4.26 6.34 -18.87
CA ASP A 55 -5.60 5.93 -19.33
C ASP A 55 -6.50 5.60 -18.14
N VAL A 56 -7.22 6.59 -17.66
CA VAL A 56 -8.18 6.46 -16.55
C VAL A 56 -9.57 6.01 -16.99
N SER A 57 -9.81 5.81 -18.28
CA SER A 57 -11.12 5.42 -18.79
C SER A 57 -11.72 4.17 -18.12
N PRO A 58 -10.93 3.13 -17.74
CA PRO A 58 -11.46 1.99 -17.01
C PRO A 58 -11.87 2.29 -15.57
N TYR A 59 -11.33 3.38 -14.98
CA TYR A 59 -11.49 3.74 -13.57
C TYR A 59 -12.52 4.85 -13.34
N ARG A 60 -12.83 5.67 -14.36
CA ARG A 60 -13.61 6.90 -14.24
C ARG A 60 -14.95 6.72 -13.52
N GLU A 61 -15.73 5.70 -13.89
CA GLU A 61 -17.01 5.41 -13.24
C GLU A 61 -16.84 4.99 -11.77
N PHE A 62 -15.81 4.16 -11.51
CA PHE A 62 -15.47 3.73 -10.15
C PHE A 62 -15.08 4.93 -9.27
N PHE A 63 -14.20 5.80 -9.75
CA PHE A 63 -13.79 7.01 -9.01
C PHE A 63 -14.97 7.92 -8.73
N ARG A 64 -15.84 8.14 -9.71
CA ARG A 64 -17.05 8.95 -9.53
C ARG A 64 -18.00 8.42 -8.44
N LEU A 65 -18.06 7.10 -8.25
CA LEU A 65 -19.01 6.47 -7.32
C LEU A 65 -18.40 6.21 -5.93
N HIS A 66 -17.09 5.97 -5.84
CA HIS A 66 -16.44 5.43 -4.65
C HIS A 66 -15.20 6.21 -4.19
N SER A 67 -14.88 7.33 -4.81
CA SER A 67 -13.71 8.15 -4.48
C SER A 67 -14.07 9.63 -4.44
N ASN A 68 -13.34 10.38 -3.63
CA ASN A 68 -13.37 11.84 -3.63
C ASN A 68 -12.19 12.46 -4.40
N ILE A 69 -11.41 11.64 -5.10
CA ILE A 69 -10.32 12.10 -5.98
C ILE A 69 -10.89 12.43 -7.36
N ASP A 70 -10.61 13.64 -7.83
CA ASP A 70 -10.85 14.02 -9.22
C ASP A 70 -9.78 13.37 -10.11
N VAL A 71 -10.13 12.21 -10.68
CA VAL A 71 -9.20 11.41 -11.47
C VAL A 71 -8.76 12.10 -12.76
N ASP A 72 -9.62 12.91 -13.36
CA ASP A 72 -9.29 13.65 -14.57
C ASP A 72 -8.28 14.77 -14.25
N ARG A 73 -8.43 15.42 -13.11
CA ARG A 73 -7.53 16.49 -12.67
C ARG A 73 -6.15 15.97 -12.29
N ILE A 74 -6.05 14.87 -11.53
CA ILE A 74 -4.73 14.36 -11.13
C ILE A 74 -3.89 13.86 -12.31
N THR A 75 -4.52 13.43 -13.40
CA THR A 75 -3.80 12.98 -14.61
C THR A 75 -3.23 14.10 -15.45
N THR A 76 -3.61 15.34 -15.20
CA THR A 76 -3.07 16.54 -15.88
C THR A 76 -1.93 17.19 -15.10
N CYS A 77 -1.62 16.72 -13.89
CA CYS A 77 -0.54 17.26 -13.08
C CYS A 77 0.82 16.92 -13.71
N SER A 78 1.68 17.94 -13.78
CA SER A 78 3.04 17.84 -14.31
C SER A 78 4.11 17.79 -13.22
N THR A 79 3.75 18.18 -11.99
CA THR A 79 4.66 18.17 -10.84
C THR A 79 4.04 17.47 -9.63
N MET A 80 4.90 17.02 -8.69
CA MET A 80 4.44 16.43 -7.43
C MET A 80 3.69 17.42 -6.55
N GLU A 81 4.07 18.71 -6.58
CA GLU A 81 3.41 19.80 -5.86
C GLU A 81 1.95 19.95 -6.32
N GLU A 82 1.74 19.96 -7.65
CA GLU A 82 0.40 20.02 -8.24
C GLU A 82 -0.43 18.82 -7.84
N LEU A 83 0.13 17.61 -7.97
CA LEU A 83 -0.55 16.37 -7.61
C LEU A 83 -0.97 16.37 -6.13
N ILE A 84 -0.05 16.68 -5.21
CA ILE A 84 -0.35 16.73 -3.77
C ILE A 84 -1.37 17.82 -3.47
N SER A 85 -1.28 18.98 -4.13
CA SER A 85 -2.26 20.05 -3.97
C SER A 85 -3.67 19.63 -4.41
N CYS A 86 -3.80 18.82 -5.46
CA CYS A 86 -5.08 18.26 -5.90
C CYS A 86 -5.69 17.30 -4.89
N LEU A 87 -4.89 16.74 -3.99
CA LEU A 87 -5.34 15.81 -2.95
C LEU A 87 -5.71 16.50 -1.62
N LYS A 88 -5.71 17.84 -1.54
CA LYS A 88 -6.15 18.57 -0.35
C LYS A 88 -7.57 18.15 0.03
N GLY A 89 -7.74 17.74 1.31
CA GLY A 89 -9.00 17.20 1.81
C GLY A 89 -9.20 15.69 1.60
N ASN A 90 -8.28 15.02 0.90
CA ASN A 90 -8.22 13.58 0.80
C ASN A 90 -7.24 13.01 1.84
N GLU A 91 -7.44 11.76 2.25
CA GLU A 91 -6.60 11.07 3.24
C GLU A 91 -5.15 10.87 2.80
N PHE A 92 -4.85 10.86 1.50
CA PHE A 92 -3.50 10.70 0.97
C PHE A 92 -2.68 11.99 1.01
N TYR A 93 -3.33 13.15 1.23
CA TYR A 93 -2.64 14.44 1.31
C TYR A 93 -1.55 14.46 2.38
N ILE A 94 -1.91 14.09 3.62
CA ILE A 94 -0.96 14.14 4.76
C ILE A 94 0.24 13.21 4.56
N PRO A 95 0.08 11.91 4.21
CA PRO A 95 1.21 11.04 3.95
C PRO A 95 2.16 11.56 2.87
N LEU A 96 1.62 12.07 1.76
CA LEU A 96 2.44 12.56 0.65
C LEU A 96 3.10 13.90 0.94
N SER A 97 2.42 14.84 1.64
CA SER A 97 3.00 16.13 2.02
C SER A 97 4.22 15.96 2.91
N LYS A 98 4.19 15.00 3.85
CA LYS A 98 5.32 14.71 4.73
C LYS A 98 6.56 14.24 3.96
N ILE A 99 6.36 13.43 2.92
CA ILE A 99 7.47 13.00 2.07
C ILE A 99 8.03 14.17 1.27
N GLN A 100 7.17 15.07 0.78
CA GLN A 100 7.57 16.25 0.02
C GLN A 100 8.45 17.23 0.81
N GLU A 101 8.35 17.26 2.15
CA GLU A 101 9.22 18.07 3.03
C GLU A 101 10.70 17.64 2.97
N HIS A 102 10.99 16.43 2.45
CA HIS A 102 12.36 15.93 2.26
C HIS A 102 12.86 16.30 0.86
N GLU A 103 13.90 17.11 0.77
CA GLU A 103 14.49 17.58 -0.50
C GLU A 103 14.95 16.44 -1.45
N THR A 104 15.27 15.27 -0.90
CA THR A 104 15.77 14.11 -1.64
C THR A 104 14.73 13.01 -1.83
N ALA A 105 13.43 13.35 -1.69
CA ALA A 105 12.35 12.38 -1.82
C ALA A 105 12.30 11.73 -3.22
N LEU A 106 12.29 10.41 -3.24
CA LEU A 106 12.23 9.61 -4.47
C LEU A 106 10.80 9.11 -4.71
N LEU A 107 10.50 8.73 -5.95
CA LEU A 107 9.24 8.08 -6.31
C LEU A 107 8.91 6.89 -5.37
N PHE A 108 9.94 6.13 -4.97
CA PHE A 108 9.81 5.02 -4.05
C PHE A 108 9.24 5.44 -2.70
N ASP A 109 9.66 6.57 -2.13
CA ASP A 109 9.24 7.05 -0.82
C ASP A 109 7.75 7.42 -0.80
N TYR A 110 7.29 8.12 -1.84
CA TYR A 110 5.87 8.42 -2.03
C TYR A 110 5.03 7.15 -2.16
N GLY A 111 5.52 6.20 -2.96
CA GLY A 111 4.85 4.91 -3.14
C GLY A 111 4.73 4.11 -1.85
N MET A 112 5.79 4.09 -1.03
CA MET A 112 5.81 3.43 0.27
C MET A 112 4.89 4.12 1.28
N ALA A 113 4.85 5.46 1.31
CA ALA A 113 3.96 6.20 2.20
C ALA A 113 2.48 5.84 1.96
N LEU A 114 2.07 5.72 0.71
CA LEU A 114 0.71 5.29 0.35
C LEU A 114 0.42 3.84 0.77
N ASP A 115 1.35 2.92 0.54
CA ASP A 115 1.19 1.51 0.93
C ASP A 115 1.12 1.34 2.44
N LEU A 116 2.02 1.99 3.19
CA LEU A 116 2.03 1.95 4.65
C LEU A 116 0.75 2.55 5.24
N TYR A 117 0.29 3.67 4.70
CA TYR A 117 -1.00 4.25 5.09
C TYR A 117 -2.13 3.22 4.91
N TYR A 118 -2.27 2.65 3.71
CA TYR A 118 -3.32 1.70 3.39
C TYR A 118 -3.29 0.45 4.29
N PHE A 119 -2.12 -0.17 4.45
CA PHE A 119 -2.00 -1.39 5.27
C PHE A 119 -2.29 -1.11 6.75
N THR A 120 -1.84 0.02 7.26
CA THR A 120 -2.11 0.43 8.64
C THR A 120 -3.61 0.67 8.85
N GLN A 121 -4.30 1.31 7.91
CA GLN A 121 -5.75 1.53 8.00
C GLN A 121 -6.53 0.21 8.00
N ILE A 122 -6.23 -0.72 7.09
CA ILE A 122 -6.87 -2.05 7.07
C ILE A 122 -6.66 -2.78 8.38
N TRP A 123 -5.43 -2.79 8.90
CA TRP A 123 -5.13 -3.48 10.14
C TRP A 123 -5.88 -2.90 11.34
N ASN A 124 -5.97 -1.58 11.43
CA ASN A 124 -6.61 -0.90 12.55
C ASN A 124 -8.14 -1.04 12.52
N ILE A 125 -8.76 -0.95 11.34
CA ILE A 125 -10.21 -0.97 11.23
C ILE A 125 -10.81 -2.37 11.43
N ARG A 126 -10.03 -3.46 11.18
CA ARG A 126 -10.55 -4.83 11.22
C ARG A 126 -11.28 -5.19 12.52
N LYS A 127 -10.72 -4.78 13.68
CA LYS A 127 -11.31 -5.05 14.99
C LYS A 127 -12.60 -4.25 15.25
N LYS A 128 -12.80 -3.15 14.53
CA LYS A 128 -14.01 -2.32 14.65
C LYS A 128 -15.14 -2.86 13.79
N LEU A 129 -14.81 -3.44 12.63
CA LEU A 129 -15.79 -3.88 11.62
C LEU A 129 -16.15 -5.36 11.73
N PHE A 130 -15.25 -6.21 12.20
CA PHE A 130 -15.43 -7.66 12.20
C PHE A 130 -15.38 -8.23 13.62
N LYS A 131 -16.10 -9.34 13.84
CA LYS A 131 -16.14 -10.07 15.10
C LYS A 131 -16.10 -11.58 14.82
N GLY A 132 -15.79 -12.36 15.86
CA GLY A 132 -15.78 -13.82 15.78
C GLY A 132 -14.94 -14.34 14.61
N LYS A 133 -15.49 -15.28 13.87
CA LYS A 133 -14.83 -15.96 12.77
C LYS A 133 -14.37 -15.02 11.64
N ASP A 134 -15.17 -14.03 11.29
CA ASP A 134 -14.81 -13.06 10.24
C ASP A 134 -13.57 -12.24 10.63
N LEU A 135 -13.48 -11.84 11.92
CA LEU A 135 -12.29 -11.17 12.43
C LEU A 135 -11.05 -12.05 12.39
N GLU A 136 -11.19 -13.34 12.70
CA GLU A 136 -10.09 -14.31 12.62
C GLU A 136 -9.61 -14.48 11.18
N GLU A 137 -10.51 -14.66 10.23
CA GLU A 137 -10.20 -14.82 8.80
C GLU A 137 -9.50 -13.58 8.23
N ILE A 138 -10.03 -12.39 8.49
CA ILE A 138 -9.42 -11.12 8.03
C ILE A 138 -8.06 -10.91 8.70
N THR A 139 -7.93 -11.21 9.99
CA THR A 139 -6.66 -11.06 10.72
C THR A 139 -5.60 -12.04 10.19
N CYS A 140 -5.99 -13.28 9.91
CA CYS A 140 -5.10 -14.27 9.29
C CYS A 140 -4.64 -13.82 7.91
N THR A 141 -5.59 -13.50 7.03
CA THR A 141 -5.32 -13.14 5.63
C THR A 141 -4.38 -11.94 5.52
N TYR A 142 -4.68 -10.85 6.23
CA TYR A 142 -3.86 -9.64 6.16
C TYR A 142 -2.59 -9.75 7.02
N GLY A 143 -2.64 -10.44 8.16
CA GLY A 143 -1.47 -10.65 8.99
C GLY A 143 -0.39 -11.45 8.28
N GLU A 144 -0.72 -12.59 7.68
CA GLU A 144 0.22 -13.37 6.87
C GLU A 144 0.76 -12.56 5.69
N LYS A 145 -0.11 -11.82 5.00
CA LYS A 145 0.30 -10.95 3.90
C LYS A 145 1.32 -9.91 4.34
N PHE A 146 1.10 -9.24 5.47
CA PHE A 146 2.00 -8.18 5.95
C PHE A 146 3.33 -8.73 6.43
N ASP A 147 3.32 -9.85 7.14
CA ASP A 147 4.55 -10.56 7.50
C ASP A 147 5.36 -10.93 6.26
N MET A 148 4.71 -11.48 5.22
CA MET A 148 5.39 -11.84 3.97
C MET A 148 5.94 -10.62 3.23
N LEU A 149 5.21 -9.50 3.20
CA LEU A 149 5.70 -8.25 2.60
C LEU A 149 6.92 -7.71 3.36
N ASN A 150 6.90 -7.73 4.69
CA ASN A 150 8.05 -7.34 5.51
C ASN A 150 9.25 -8.25 5.28
N LEU A 151 9.06 -9.57 5.25
CA LEU A 151 10.13 -10.54 4.94
C LEU A 151 10.74 -10.30 3.57
N GLN A 152 9.90 -10.14 2.55
CA GLN A 152 10.37 -9.85 1.18
C GLN A 152 11.13 -8.53 1.13
N PHE A 153 10.64 -7.49 1.81
CA PHE A 153 11.30 -6.20 1.85
C PHE A 153 12.67 -6.27 2.55
N ILE A 154 12.76 -6.88 3.74
CA ILE A 154 14.03 -7.08 4.46
C ILE A 154 15.02 -7.84 3.57
N GLN A 155 14.58 -8.95 2.96
CA GLN A 155 15.42 -9.76 2.10
C GLN A 155 15.98 -8.98 0.90
N ARG A 156 15.11 -8.20 0.21
CA ARG A 156 15.51 -7.41 -0.96
C ARG A 156 16.45 -6.28 -0.57
N SER A 157 16.15 -5.58 0.53
CA SER A 157 16.95 -4.48 1.06
C SER A 157 18.39 -4.92 1.36
N LYS A 158 18.55 -6.09 1.98
CA LYS A 158 19.88 -6.65 2.27
C LYS A 158 20.58 -7.20 1.04
N ARG A 159 19.87 -7.92 0.19
CA ARG A 159 20.48 -8.64 -0.93
C ARG A 159 20.88 -7.74 -2.10
N TYR A 160 20.07 -6.73 -2.40
CA TYR A 160 20.20 -5.94 -3.63
C TYR A 160 20.52 -4.48 -3.39
N TYR A 161 20.11 -3.92 -2.25
CA TYR A 161 20.23 -2.47 -2.00
C TYR A 161 21.22 -2.12 -0.90
N ASN A 162 21.71 -3.11 -0.17
CA ASN A 162 22.62 -2.91 0.98
C ASN A 162 22.18 -1.78 1.91
N MET A 163 20.87 -1.73 2.18
CA MET A 163 20.27 -0.69 3.03
C MET A 163 20.72 -0.87 4.48
N ASP A 164 20.91 0.25 5.18
CA ASP A 164 21.16 0.24 6.61
C ASP A 164 19.91 -0.18 7.42
N PRO A 165 20.06 -0.71 8.64
CA PRO A 165 18.95 -1.17 9.46
C PRO A 165 17.91 -0.08 9.75
N ALA A 166 18.30 1.17 9.99
CA ALA A 166 17.37 2.25 10.32
C ALA A 166 16.45 2.55 9.13
N SER A 167 17.00 2.60 7.92
CA SER A 167 16.24 2.76 6.68
C SER A 167 15.27 1.59 6.45
N ILE A 168 15.69 0.36 6.76
CA ILE A 168 14.80 -0.80 6.65
C ILE A 168 13.64 -0.69 7.63
N TYR A 169 13.91 -0.37 8.92
CA TYR A 169 12.85 -0.22 9.92
C TYR A 169 11.82 0.85 9.56
N ALA A 170 12.26 1.97 8.99
CA ALA A 170 11.37 3.07 8.59
C ALA A 170 10.33 2.66 7.53
N LEU A 171 10.63 1.63 6.75
CA LEU A 171 9.80 1.18 5.63
C LEU A 171 9.02 -0.11 5.90
N LEU A 172 9.21 -0.73 7.08
CA LEU A 172 8.42 -1.91 7.45
C LEU A 172 6.97 -1.55 7.78
N ILE A 173 6.05 -2.43 7.38
CA ILE A 173 4.67 -2.38 7.84
C ILE A 173 4.66 -2.62 9.35
N PRO A 174 4.11 -1.70 10.17
CA PRO A 174 4.18 -1.78 11.64
C PRO A 174 3.15 -2.79 12.19
N VAL A 175 3.19 -4.00 11.68
CA VAL A 175 2.30 -5.10 12.04
C VAL A 175 3.13 -6.36 12.23
N ASN A 176 2.93 -7.04 13.36
CA ASN A 176 3.54 -8.32 13.67
C ASN A 176 2.40 -9.33 13.87
N TYR A 177 2.33 -10.36 13.03
CA TYR A 177 1.30 -11.39 13.14
C TYR A 177 1.88 -12.73 13.61
N LYS A 178 2.49 -13.50 12.74
CA LYS A 178 3.24 -14.72 13.06
C LYS A 178 4.74 -14.46 13.17
N LEU A 179 5.21 -13.42 12.50
CA LEU A 179 6.59 -12.96 12.59
C LEU A 179 6.72 -12.08 13.83
N LYS A 180 7.45 -12.53 14.83
CA LYS A 180 7.64 -11.84 16.11
C LYS A 180 8.57 -10.64 15.95
N LYS A 181 8.43 -9.65 16.83
CA LYS A 181 9.26 -8.45 16.81
C LYS A 181 10.75 -8.79 16.91
N GLU A 182 11.11 -9.73 17.77
CA GLU A 182 12.49 -10.19 17.96
C GLU A 182 13.05 -10.85 16.70
N GLU A 183 12.21 -11.58 15.96
CA GLU A 183 12.60 -12.22 14.69
C GLU A 183 12.81 -11.14 13.60
N ILE A 184 11.94 -10.12 13.54
CA ILE A 184 12.11 -8.98 12.63
C ILE A 184 13.42 -8.26 12.94
N THR A 185 13.68 -7.96 14.21
CA THR A 185 14.93 -7.32 14.64
C THR A 185 16.14 -8.15 14.22
N ALA A 186 16.14 -9.44 14.53
CA ALA A 186 17.24 -10.32 14.15
C ALA A 186 17.45 -10.40 12.63
N LEU A 187 16.38 -10.40 11.83
CA LEU A 187 16.45 -10.39 10.36
C LEU A 187 17.01 -9.06 9.83
N VAL A 188 16.57 -7.92 10.38
CA VAL A 188 17.02 -6.58 9.94
C VAL A 188 18.48 -6.35 10.34
N GLU A 189 18.90 -6.78 11.52
CA GLU A 189 20.26 -6.56 12.03
C GLU A 189 21.25 -7.67 11.61
N ALA A 190 20.79 -8.73 10.93
CA ALA A 190 21.67 -9.77 10.45
C ALA A 190 22.84 -9.18 9.63
N PRO A 191 24.10 -9.58 9.91
CA PRO A 191 25.28 -8.99 9.27
C PRO A 191 25.41 -9.36 7.78
N SER A 192 24.75 -10.45 7.35
CA SER A 192 24.77 -10.90 5.95
C SER A 192 23.42 -11.50 5.55
N TYR A 193 23.22 -11.62 4.23
CA TYR A 193 22.06 -12.30 3.67
C TYR A 193 21.99 -13.78 4.12
N GLU A 194 23.12 -14.47 4.17
CA GLU A 194 23.21 -15.87 4.59
C GLU A 194 22.78 -16.07 6.05
N GLU A 195 23.20 -15.17 6.93
CA GLU A 195 22.76 -15.20 8.33
C GLU A 195 21.26 -14.88 8.45
N GLY A 196 20.77 -13.88 7.72
CA GLY A 196 19.33 -13.58 7.62
C GLY A 196 18.54 -14.81 7.15
N ARG A 197 19.05 -15.59 6.20
CA ARG A 197 18.41 -16.83 5.74
C ARG A 197 18.35 -17.90 6.85
N ARG A 198 19.42 -18.05 7.64
CA ARG A 198 19.43 -18.97 8.78
C ARG A 198 18.43 -18.58 9.86
N ILE A 199 18.28 -17.28 10.12
CA ILE A 199 17.29 -16.74 11.04
C ILE A 199 15.89 -17.02 10.50
N PHE A 200 15.63 -16.71 9.22
CA PHE A 200 14.34 -16.96 8.57
C PHE A 200 13.90 -18.43 8.71
N GLN A 201 14.82 -19.39 8.52
CA GLN A 201 14.53 -20.81 8.65
C GLN A 201 14.02 -21.22 10.04
N LYS A 202 14.28 -20.42 11.09
CA LYS A 202 13.80 -20.64 12.46
C LYS A 202 12.46 -19.97 12.76
N THR A 203 11.99 -19.09 11.88
CA THR A 203 10.68 -18.44 12.03
C THR A 203 9.53 -19.40 11.71
N TRP A 204 8.31 -18.99 12.08
CA TRP A 204 7.11 -19.75 11.75
C TRP A 204 6.97 -20.00 10.22
N TYR A 205 7.42 -19.06 9.39
CA TYR A 205 7.37 -19.17 7.93
C TYR A 205 8.47 -20.05 7.34
N GLY A 206 9.60 -20.15 8.00
CA GLY A 206 10.71 -21.00 7.55
C GLY A 206 10.57 -22.46 7.95
N ASN A 207 9.72 -22.76 8.94
CA ASN A 207 9.45 -24.11 9.43
C ASN A 207 8.25 -24.79 8.76
N LYS A 208 7.58 -24.14 7.82
CA LYS A 208 6.53 -24.72 6.98
C LYS A 208 7.12 -25.26 5.68
#